data_fdf7284676e83457be320f8b5d4ebd78
#
_entry.id   fdf7284676e83457be320f8b5d4ebd78
#
_cell.length_a   1.000
_cell.length_b   1.000
_cell.length_c   1.000
_cell.angle_alpha   90.00
_cell.angle_beta   90.00
_cell.angle_gamma   90.00
#
_symmetry.space_group_name_H-M   'P 1'
#
loop_
_entity.id
_entity.type
_entity.pdbx_description
1 polymer ?
#
loop_
_entity_poly.entity_id
_entity_poly.type
_entity_poly.pdbx_seq_one_letter_code
_entity_poly.pdbx_strand_id
1 'polypeptide(L)'
;MLVTFMDNLLAHTIVHVIGDVRKATMSLSCDFVGPAYPGQRMEGWGEVTRATRSVVFARGSITADGATVVTGSGVWKLLGNAG
;
A
#
# COMPACT_ATOMS: atom_id res chain seq x y z
N MET A 1 10.50 8.40 0.23
CA MET A 1 10.96 7.81 -1.03
C MET A 1 9.94 6.78 -1.47
N LEU A 2 10.34 5.76 -2.24
CA LEU A 2 9.37 4.81 -2.76
C LEU A 2 8.67 4.00 -1.68
N VAL A 3 9.36 3.69 -0.59
CA VAL A 3 8.72 2.97 0.51
C VAL A 3 7.62 3.82 1.14
N THR A 4 7.89 5.10 1.35
CA THR A 4 6.89 6.00 1.89
C THR A 4 5.71 6.14 0.93
N PHE A 5 6.00 6.22 -0.36
CA PHE A 5 4.95 6.30 -1.36
C PHE A 5 4.08 5.04 -1.34
N MET A 6 4.71 3.87 -1.24
CA MET A 6 3.98 2.60 -1.16
C MET A 6 3.12 2.53 0.10
N ASP A 7 3.65 2.96 1.24
CA ASP A 7 2.89 2.96 2.48
C ASP A 7 1.66 3.85 2.36
N ASN A 8 1.83 5.06 1.82
CA ASN A 8 0.72 5.97 1.64
C ASN A 8 -0.30 5.43 0.63
N LEU A 9 0.19 4.81 -0.45
CA LEU A 9 -0.67 4.23 -1.46
C LEU A 9 -1.55 3.15 -0.86
N LEU A 10 -0.97 2.24 -0.10
CA LEU A 10 -1.72 1.13 0.48
C LEU A 10 -2.67 1.61 1.57
N ALA A 11 -2.23 2.56 2.39
CA ALA A 11 -3.10 3.12 3.41
C ALA A 11 -4.30 3.82 2.78
N HIS A 12 -4.07 4.55 1.70
CA HIS A 12 -5.15 5.23 0.99
C HIS A 12 -6.12 4.22 0.36
N THR A 13 -5.58 3.13 -0.17
CA THR A 13 -6.40 2.05 -0.73
C THR A 13 -7.32 1.47 0.34
N ILE A 14 -6.80 1.26 1.54
CA ILE A 14 -7.60 0.71 2.63
C ILE A 14 -8.72 1.67 3.00
N VAL A 15 -8.42 2.94 3.11
CA VAL A 15 -9.45 3.94 3.42
C VAL A 15 -10.56 3.92 2.36
N HIS A 16 -10.16 3.78 1.10
CA HIS A 16 -11.12 3.78 0.00
C HIS A 16 -12.06 2.56 0.05
N VAL A 17 -11.57 1.43 0.52
CA VAL A 17 -12.33 0.18 0.54
C VAL A 17 -13.17 0.03 1.80
N ILE A 18 -12.60 0.29 2.96
CA ILE A 18 -13.26 0.02 4.23
C ILE A 18 -13.57 1.27 5.04
N GLY A 19 -13.22 2.43 4.53
CA GLY A 19 -13.51 3.67 5.20
C GLY A 19 -12.37 4.14 6.10
N ASP A 20 -12.57 5.30 6.67
CA ASP A 20 -11.55 5.95 7.49
C ASP A 20 -11.62 5.39 8.92
N VAL A 21 -10.88 4.34 9.17
CA VAL A 21 -10.80 3.72 10.49
C VAL A 21 -9.38 3.84 11.00
N ARG A 22 -9.25 3.82 12.31
CA ARG A 22 -7.93 3.85 12.92
C ARG A 22 -7.24 2.53 12.66
N LYS A 23 -5.97 2.62 12.29
CA LYS A 23 -5.21 1.42 11.97
C LYS A 23 -3.74 1.65 12.28
N ALA A 24 -3.05 0.57 12.53
CA ALA A 24 -1.62 0.58 12.75
C ALA A 24 -0.96 -0.39 11.79
N THR A 25 0.16 0.02 11.21
CA THR A 25 0.92 -0.85 10.32
C THR A 25 1.60 -1.93 11.14
N MET A 26 1.29 -3.18 10.82
CA MET A 26 1.94 -4.31 11.46
C MET A 26 3.15 -4.75 10.67
N SER A 27 3.05 -4.70 9.35
CA SER A 27 4.11 -5.17 8.48
C SER A 27 3.97 -4.48 7.14
N LEU A 28 5.09 -4.13 6.55
CA LEU A 28 5.11 -3.56 5.21
C LEU A 28 6.36 -4.08 4.52
N SER A 29 6.18 -4.75 3.41
CA SER A 29 7.28 -5.31 2.62
C SER A 29 7.26 -4.68 1.24
N CYS A 30 8.41 -4.23 0.77
CA CYS A 30 8.55 -3.67 -0.56
C CYS A 30 9.72 -4.35 -1.25
N ASP A 31 9.51 -4.71 -2.52
CA ASP A 31 10.54 -5.29 -3.35
C ASP A 31 10.80 -4.35 -4.53
N PHE A 32 12.05 -3.97 -4.69
CA PHE A 32 12.45 -3.13 -5.82
C PHE A 32 12.83 -4.06 -6.95
N VAL A 33 12.01 -4.09 -7.99
CA VAL A 33 12.18 -5.06 -9.07
C VAL A 33 12.69 -4.43 -10.36
N GLY A 34 12.83 -3.11 -10.40
CA GLY A 34 13.33 -2.44 -11.59
C GLY A 34 13.82 -1.04 -11.24
N PRO A 35 14.58 -0.43 -12.15
CA PRO A 35 15.09 0.92 -11.93
C PRO A 35 14.02 1.97 -12.22
N ALA A 36 14.14 3.10 -11.53
CA ALA A 36 13.33 4.28 -11.82
C ALA A 36 14.28 5.45 -12.01
N TYR A 37 14.01 6.28 -13.00
CA TYR A 37 14.88 7.38 -13.36
C TYR A 37 14.13 8.70 -13.26
N PRO A 38 14.84 9.80 -13.04
CA PRO A 38 14.20 11.11 -13.02
C PRO A 38 13.47 11.37 -14.35
N GLY A 39 12.32 12.02 -14.25
CA GLY A 39 11.56 12.35 -15.44
C GLY A 39 10.59 11.28 -15.89
N GLN A 40 10.62 10.10 -15.32
CA GLN A 40 9.67 9.06 -15.65
C GLN A 40 8.33 9.32 -14.97
N ARG A 41 7.28 8.91 -15.65
CA ARG A 41 5.93 9.00 -15.09
C ARG A 41 5.72 7.85 -14.12
N MET A 42 5.49 8.19 -12.86
CA MET A 42 5.27 7.19 -11.81
C MET A 42 3.78 7.02 -11.57
N GLU A 43 3.34 5.79 -11.56
CA GLU A 43 1.96 5.47 -11.27
C GLU A 43 1.94 4.35 -10.25
N GLY A 44 0.97 4.39 -9.36
CA GLY A 44 0.82 3.36 -8.35
C GLY A 44 -0.60 2.86 -8.30
N TRP A 45 -0.76 1.61 -7.94
CA TRP A 45 -2.09 1.06 -7.65
C TRP A 45 -1.99 0.15 -6.44
N GLY A 46 -3.15 -0.03 -5.79
CA GLY A 46 -3.22 -0.91 -4.64
C GLY A 46 -4.57 -1.58 -4.56
N GLU A 47 -4.61 -2.70 -3.87
CA GLU A 47 -5.86 -3.40 -3.62
C GLU A 47 -5.82 -4.03 -2.23
N VAL A 48 -6.99 -4.20 -1.63
CA VAL A 48 -7.13 -4.95 -0.39
C VAL A 48 -7.31 -6.40 -0.79
N THR A 49 -6.38 -7.25 -0.38
CA THR A 49 -6.44 -8.67 -0.73
C THR A 49 -7.32 -9.45 0.22
N ARG A 50 -7.39 -9.01 1.47
CA ARG A 50 -8.27 -9.63 2.45
C ARG A 50 -8.50 -8.65 3.58
N ALA A 51 -9.72 -8.59 4.06
CA ALA A 51 -10.05 -7.81 5.22
C ALA A 51 -10.81 -8.69 6.19
N THR A 52 -10.35 -8.71 7.44
CA THR A 52 -11.04 -9.41 8.51
C THR A 52 -11.54 -8.35 9.49
N ARG A 53 -12.12 -8.80 10.58
CA ARG A 53 -12.67 -7.91 11.58
C ARG A 53 -11.59 -7.01 12.21
N SER A 54 -10.36 -7.51 12.31
CA SER A 54 -9.32 -6.79 13.02
C SER A 54 -8.05 -6.56 12.20
N VAL A 55 -7.94 -7.15 11.02
CA VAL A 55 -6.71 -7.07 10.23
C VAL A 55 -7.06 -6.89 8.77
N VAL A 56 -6.27 -6.07 8.09
CA VAL A 56 -6.43 -5.84 6.65
C VAL A 56 -5.11 -6.16 5.97
N PHE A 57 -5.21 -6.92 4.89
CA PHE A 57 -4.07 -7.24 4.02
C PHE A 57 -4.25 -6.48 2.72
N ALA A 58 -3.22 -5.77 2.31
CA ALA A 58 -3.25 -5.00 1.07
C ALA A 58 -1.95 -5.17 0.32
N ARG A 59 -2.00 -4.98 -0.99
CA ARG A 59 -0.82 -5.03 -1.83
C ARG A 59 -0.92 -3.99 -2.92
N GLY A 60 0.21 -3.68 -3.53
CA GLY A 60 0.21 -2.73 -4.62
C GLY A 60 1.51 -2.76 -5.38
N SER A 61 1.56 -1.95 -6.42
CA SER A 61 2.79 -1.81 -7.20
C SER A 61 2.91 -0.38 -7.70
N ILE A 62 4.13 -0.01 -8.03
CA ILE A 62 4.46 1.29 -8.59
C ILE A 62 5.14 1.03 -9.92
N THR A 63 4.70 1.73 -10.96
CA THR A 63 5.31 1.62 -12.28
C THR A 63 5.97 2.94 -12.64
N ALA A 64 7.01 2.85 -13.45
CA ALA A 64 7.65 4.00 -14.06
C ALA A 64 7.56 3.81 -15.55
N ASP A 65 6.85 4.71 -16.25
CA ASP A 65 6.60 4.62 -17.68
C ASP A 65 6.07 3.24 -18.08
N GLY A 66 5.19 2.69 -17.26
CA GLY A 66 4.54 1.41 -17.55
C GLY A 66 5.29 0.17 -17.13
N ALA A 67 6.52 0.30 -16.64
CA ALA A 67 7.30 -0.84 -16.17
C ALA A 67 7.28 -0.88 -14.65
N THR A 68 6.98 -2.04 -14.10
CA THR A 68 6.92 -2.20 -12.63
C THR A 68 8.31 -2.02 -12.04
N VAL A 69 8.42 -1.12 -11.06
CA VAL A 69 9.69 -0.87 -10.38
C VAL A 69 9.64 -1.27 -8.91
N VAL A 70 8.46 -1.26 -8.30
CA VAL A 70 8.31 -1.64 -6.89
C VAL A 70 7.02 -2.44 -6.76
N THR A 71 7.10 -3.53 -6.00
CA THR A 71 5.90 -4.22 -5.54
C THR A 71 5.91 -4.20 -4.02
N GLY A 72 4.73 -4.20 -3.42
CA GLY A 72 4.66 -4.16 -1.98
C GLY A 72 3.42 -4.82 -1.46
N SER A 73 3.50 -5.24 -0.22
CA SER A 73 2.34 -5.75 0.50
C SER A 73 2.48 -5.39 1.95
N GLY A 74 1.36 -5.30 2.63
CA GLY A 74 1.38 -4.94 4.02
C GLY A 74 0.19 -5.51 4.77
N VAL A 75 0.33 -5.47 6.09
CA VAL A 75 -0.72 -5.91 7.01
C VAL A 75 -0.96 -4.77 7.99
N TRP A 76 -2.22 -4.41 8.16
CA TRP A 76 -2.61 -3.36 9.09
C TRP A 76 -3.58 -3.92 10.10
N LYS A 77 -3.34 -3.59 11.35
CA LYS A 77 -4.27 -3.93 12.42
C LYS A 77 -5.28 -2.80 12.54
N LEU A 78 -6.55 -3.15 12.56
CA LEU A 78 -7.60 -2.19 12.79
C LEU A 78 -7.70 -1.98 14.31
N LEU A 79 -7.57 -0.73 14.71
CA LEU A 79 -7.53 -0.41 16.14
C LEU A 79 -8.92 -0.31 16.73
N GLY A 80 -9.90 -0.57 15.95
CA GLY A 80 -11.25 -0.43 16.41
C GLY A 80 -11.55 1.01 16.73
N ASN A 81 -12.77 1.33 16.80
CA ASN A 81 -13.15 2.69 17.11
C ASN A 81 -13.40 2.89 18.58
N ALA A 82 -12.90 2.00 19.38
CA ALA A 82 -13.03 2.09 20.81
C ALA A 82 -14.47 2.26 21.28
N GLY A 83 -15.30 1.80 20.55
CA GLY A 83 -16.71 1.95 20.89
C GLY A 83 -17.31 2.41 19.86
#